data_49176fc2e4ee47f9db1ab4eb06793e1f
#
_entry.id   49176fc2e4ee47f9db1ab4eb06793e1f
#
_cell.length_a   1.000
_cell.length_b   1.000
_cell.length_c   1.000
_cell.angle_alpha   90.00
_cell.angle_beta   90.00
_cell.angle_gamma   90.00
#
_symmetry.space_group_name_H-M   'P 1'
#
loop_
_entity.id
_entity.type
_entity.pdbx_description
1 polymer ?
#
loop_
_entity_poly.entity_id
_entity_poly.type
_entity_poly.pdbx_seq_one_letter_code
_entity_poly.pdbx_strand_id
1 'polypeptide(L)'
;MAVIDVAGYVAELKEHAVDHAFHVHDERHFVETYSLRQLWEVDLHPEEGCGGPLDLHLALEVDPRVLLSFEDLFDELEEGADPPDEYHFPLLFTWALPPLPSGPDLLLLATELAGIGGPELPLEVSAIDSFGAVTDAPERSLTIVARQQVSLARVLQGEELLCETLERCLAVSRYLLEQAPVWLD
;
A
#
# COMPACT_ATOMS: atom_id res chain seq x y z
N MET A 1 10.14 5.53 26.60
CA MET A 1 9.07 6.16 25.78
C MET A 1 9.39 5.78 24.34
N ALA A 2 8.47 5.19 23.59
CA ALA A 2 8.77 4.80 22.22
C ALA A 2 9.25 6.03 21.42
N VAL A 3 10.36 5.90 20.72
CA VAL A 3 10.94 6.98 19.91
C VAL A 3 10.07 7.21 18.67
N ILE A 4 9.49 6.12 18.12
CA ILE A 4 8.59 6.17 16.96
C ILE A 4 7.14 5.96 17.41
N ASP A 5 6.29 6.93 17.14
CA ASP A 5 4.83 6.83 17.27
C ASP A 5 4.21 6.27 16.00
N VAL A 6 4.14 4.93 15.90
CA VAL A 6 3.56 4.25 14.72
C VAL A 6 2.08 4.60 14.55
N ALA A 7 1.31 4.71 15.63
CA ALA A 7 -0.11 5.05 15.55
C ALA A 7 -0.31 6.48 15.06
N GLY A 8 0.51 7.42 15.54
CA GLY A 8 0.54 8.81 15.03
C GLY A 8 0.90 8.86 13.56
N TYR A 9 1.92 8.11 13.14
CA TYR A 9 2.30 8.03 11.72
C TYR A 9 1.16 7.50 10.83
N VAL A 10 0.46 6.44 11.25
CA VAL A 10 -0.69 5.92 10.49
C VAL A 10 -1.84 6.94 10.44
N ALA A 11 -2.06 7.70 11.50
CA ALA A 11 -3.06 8.78 11.50
C ALA A 11 -2.70 9.89 10.50
N GLU A 12 -1.44 10.34 10.49
CA GLU A 12 -0.94 11.32 9.51
C GLU A 12 -1.03 10.78 8.08
N LEU A 13 -0.66 9.52 7.85
CA LEU A 13 -0.78 8.88 6.53
C LEU A 13 -2.21 8.89 6.00
N LYS A 14 -3.21 8.66 6.86
CA LYS A 14 -4.63 8.75 6.47
C LYS A 14 -5.05 10.18 6.15
N GLU A 15 -4.60 11.16 6.92
CA GLU A 15 -4.87 12.57 6.62
C GLU A 15 -4.27 12.97 5.27
N HIS A 16 -3.04 12.55 5.00
CA HIS A 16 -2.42 12.77 3.69
C HIS A 16 -3.15 12.06 2.55
N ALA A 17 -3.65 10.83 2.77
CA ALA A 17 -4.45 10.15 1.76
C ALA A 17 -5.72 10.96 1.42
N VAL A 18 -6.38 11.55 2.41
CA VAL A 18 -7.54 12.43 2.19
C VAL A 18 -7.15 13.68 1.40
N ASP A 19 -6.02 14.30 1.72
CA ASP A 19 -5.50 15.47 0.99
C ASP A 19 -5.15 15.14 -0.49
N HIS A 20 -4.84 13.88 -0.76
CA HIS A 20 -4.59 13.34 -2.11
C HIS A 20 -5.83 12.71 -2.76
N ALA A 21 -7.04 13.15 -2.41
CA ALA A 21 -8.32 12.75 -2.98
C ALA A 21 -8.66 11.25 -2.82
N PHE A 22 -8.27 10.67 -1.69
CA PHE A 22 -8.76 9.37 -1.26
C PHE A 22 -9.80 9.50 -0.15
N HIS A 23 -10.79 8.62 -0.13
CA HIS A 23 -11.61 8.36 1.04
C HIS A 23 -11.03 7.19 1.83
N VAL A 24 -10.93 7.35 3.16
CA VAL A 24 -10.59 6.27 4.09
C VAL A 24 -11.88 5.59 4.53
N HIS A 25 -12.03 4.31 4.23
CA HIS A 25 -13.24 3.55 4.53
C HIS A 25 -13.16 2.77 5.82
N ASP A 26 -12.04 2.10 6.05
CA ASP A 26 -11.85 1.24 7.21
C ASP A 26 -10.39 1.25 7.64
N GLU A 27 -10.18 0.95 8.92
CA GLU A 27 -8.86 0.78 9.51
C GLU A 27 -8.88 -0.42 10.43
N ARG A 28 -7.88 -1.27 10.30
CA ARG A 28 -7.71 -2.44 11.14
C ARG A 28 -6.30 -2.49 11.68
N HIS A 29 -6.16 -2.82 12.96
CA HIS A 29 -4.88 -3.02 13.61
C HIS A 29 -4.82 -4.42 14.22
N PHE A 30 -3.85 -5.21 13.78
CA PHE A 30 -3.61 -6.56 14.25
C PHE A 30 -2.29 -6.64 15.00
N VAL A 31 -2.28 -7.38 16.09
CA VAL A 31 -1.06 -7.67 16.87
C VAL A 31 -0.93 -9.18 17.02
N GLU A 32 0.19 -9.73 16.54
CA GLU A 32 0.48 -11.15 16.71
C GLU A 32 0.96 -11.44 18.14
N THR A 33 0.26 -12.34 18.82
CA THR A 33 0.46 -12.57 20.25
C THR A 33 1.89 -13.00 20.65
N TYR A 34 2.57 -13.78 19.81
CA TYR A 34 3.89 -14.34 20.16
C TYR A 34 5.06 -13.51 19.66
N SER A 35 4.96 -12.97 18.44
CA SER A 35 6.04 -12.18 17.84
C SER A 35 5.93 -10.70 18.16
N LEU A 36 4.75 -10.25 18.61
CA LEU A 36 4.38 -8.84 18.79
C LEU A 36 4.49 -8.02 17.50
N ARG A 37 4.55 -8.68 16.35
CA ARG A 37 4.44 -8.00 15.05
C ARG A 37 3.08 -7.35 14.94
N GLN A 38 3.06 -6.18 14.35
CA GLN A 38 1.84 -5.44 14.11
C GLN A 38 1.60 -5.28 12.63
N LEU A 39 0.35 -5.29 12.25
CA LEU A 39 -0.12 -4.98 10.91
C LEU A 39 -1.21 -3.92 11.01
N TRP A 40 -0.98 -2.80 10.36
CA TRP A 40 -1.97 -1.75 10.19
C TRP A 40 -2.49 -1.82 8.77
N GLU A 41 -3.79 -2.00 8.62
CA GLU A 41 -4.46 -2.01 7.32
C GLU A 41 -5.40 -0.82 7.21
N VAL A 42 -5.36 -0.16 6.06
CA VAL A 42 -6.24 0.96 5.73
C VAL A 42 -6.85 0.73 4.37
N ASP A 43 -8.17 0.75 4.29
CA ASP A 43 -8.92 0.63 3.04
C ASP A 43 -9.17 2.03 2.47
N LEU A 44 -8.71 2.24 1.24
CA LEU A 44 -8.76 3.51 0.53
C LEU A 44 -9.56 3.38 -0.77
N HIS A 45 -10.26 4.43 -1.14
CA HIS A 45 -10.86 4.58 -2.46
C HIS A 45 -10.58 5.98 -3.01
N PRO A 46 -10.29 6.16 -4.30
CA PRO A 46 -10.37 7.49 -4.90
C PRO A 46 -11.77 8.08 -4.69
N GLU A 47 -11.87 9.38 -4.45
CA GLU A 47 -13.17 10.05 -4.23
C GLU A 47 -14.19 9.75 -5.34
N GLU A 48 -13.73 9.77 -6.60
CA GLU A 48 -14.54 9.46 -7.78
C GLU A 48 -14.89 7.97 -7.91
N GLY A 49 -14.19 7.08 -7.19
CA GLY A 49 -14.34 5.63 -7.24
C GLY A 49 -15.22 5.05 -6.14
N CYS A 50 -15.79 5.88 -5.26
CA CYS A 50 -16.64 5.41 -4.16
C CYS A 50 -17.83 4.59 -4.65
N GLY A 51 -17.94 3.34 -4.14
CA GLY A 51 -18.97 2.39 -4.58
C GLY A 51 -18.69 1.73 -5.93
N GLY A 52 -17.54 1.98 -6.52
CA GLY A 52 -17.02 1.29 -7.70
C GLY A 52 -16.44 -0.10 -7.38
N PRO A 53 -15.90 -0.79 -8.40
CA PRO A 53 -15.40 -2.17 -8.27
C PRO A 53 -13.96 -2.25 -7.73
N LEU A 54 -13.26 -1.14 -7.57
CA LEU A 54 -11.85 -1.12 -7.21
C LEU A 54 -11.67 -0.89 -5.71
N ASP A 55 -10.95 -1.79 -5.07
CA ASP A 55 -10.46 -1.64 -3.71
C ASP A 55 -8.94 -1.38 -3.71
N LEU A 56 -8.50 -0.44 -2.89
CA LEU A 56 -7.09 -0.21 -2.59
C LEU A 56 -6.85 -0.46 -1.11
N HIS A 57 -6.04 -1.46 -0.79
CA HIS A 57 -5.59 -1.77 0.56
C HIS A 57 -4.17 -1.27 0.76
N LEU A 58 -3.97 -0.53 1.83
CA LEU A 58 -2.67 -0.14 2.34
C LEU A 58 -2.37 -1.00 3.57
N ALA A 59 -1.20 -1.61 3.63
CA ALA A 59 -0.78 -2.43 4.76
C ALA A 59 0.64 -2.03 5.22
N LEU A 60 0.77 -1.56 6.46
CA LEU A 60 2.04 -1.25 7.12
C LEU A 60 2.39 -2.39 8.08
N GLU A 61 3.49 -3.08 7.80
CA GLU A 61 4.01 -4.14 8.67
C GLU A 61 5.05 -3.57 9.64
N VAL A 62 4.85 -3.80 10.93
CA VAL A 62 5.75 -3.32 11.98
C VAL A 62 6.37 -4.50 12.71
N ASP A 63 7.68 -4.73 12.48
CA ASP A 63 8.45 -5.70 13.25
C ASP A 63 9.02 -5.01 14.51
N PRO A 64 8.65 -5.46 15.71
CA PRO A 64 9.14 -4.86 16.95
C PRO A 64 10.66 -4.94 17.12
N ARG A 65 11.33 -5.88 16.44
CA ARG A 65 12.80 -5.97 16.46
C ARG A 65 13.43 -4.80 15.73
N VAL A 66 12.84 -4.37 14.62
CA VAL A 66 13.30 -3.21 13.86
C VAL A 66 13.15 -1.95 14.69
N LEU A 67 11.99 -1.79 15.37
CA LEU A 67 11.77 -0.66 16.29
C LEU A 67 12.81 -0.62 17.42
N LEU A 68 12.97 -1.74 18.14
CA LEU A 68 13.92 -1.82 19.26
C LEU A 68 15.35 -1.56 18.81
N SER A 69 15.76 -2.11 17.66
CA SER A 69 17.11 -1.86 17.14
C SER A 69 17.33 -0.40 16.74
N PHE A 70 16.29 0.26 16.21
CA PHE A 70 16.35 1.69 15.93
C PHE A 70 16.41 2.53 17.21
N GLU A 71 15.61 2.17 18.24
CA GLU A 71 15.61 2.85 19.54
C GLU A 71 16.95 2.71 20.26
N ASP A 72 17.51 1.49 20.31
CA ASP A 72 18.83 1.24 20.91
C ASP A 72 19.92 2.09 20.25
N LEU A 73 19.91 2.15 18.92
CA LEU A 73 20.88 2.94 18.17
C LEU A 73 20.67 4.45 18.37
N PHE A 74 19.42 4.90 18.40
CA PHE A 74 19.07 6.30 18.62
C PHE A 74 19.55 6.79 20.00
N ASP A 75 19.44 5.94 21.04
CA ASP A 75 19.90 6.24 22.39
C ASP A 75 21.44 6.32 22.50
N GLU A 76 22.17 5.68 21.58
CA GLU A 76 23.63 5.71 21.50
C GLU A 76 24.17 6.90 20.65
N LEU A 77 23.31 7.63 19.94
CA LEU A 77 23.73 8.76 19.10
C LEU A 77 24.19 9.95 19.94
N GLU A 78 25.20 10.66 19.44
CA GLU A 78 25.60 11.94 20.01
C GLU A 78 24.51 12.99 19.82
N GLU A 79 24.38 13.91 20.77
CA GLU A 79 23.37 14.98 20.71
C GLU A 79 23.50 15.80 19.42
N GLY A 80 22.45 15.79 18.59
CA GLY A 80 22.39 16.49 17.30
C GLY A 80 22.91 15.69 16.11
N ALA A 81 23.22 14.40 16.28
CA ALA A 81 23.51 13.52 15.15
C ALA A 81 22.21 13.05 14.48
N ASP A 82 22.24 12.93 13.15
CA ASP A 82 21.11 12.40 12.39
C ASP A 82 20.96 10.89 12.62
N PRO A 83 19.73 10.37 12.80
CA PRO A 83 19.49 8.95 12.91
C PRO A 83 19.82 8.24 11.57
N PRO A 84 20.36 7.01 11.62
CA PRO A 84 20.72 6.27 10.42
C PRO A 84 19.49 5.84 9.63
N ASP A 85 19.56 5.96 8.31
CA ASP A 85 18.50 5.61 7.37
C ASP A 85 18.63 4.14 6.90
N GLU A 86 18.83 3.21 7.84
CA GLU A 86 18.92 1.78 7.54
C GLU A 86 17.71 0.97 8.06
N TYR A 87 16.89 1.59 8.90
CA TYR A 87 15.72 0.96 9.51
C TYR A 87 14.45 1.38 8.81
N HIS A 88 13.72 0.39 8.29
CA HIS A 88 12.53 0.63 7.49
C HIS A 88 11.41 -0.35 7.85
N PHE A 89 10.16 0.10 7.63
CA PHE A 89 8.99 -0.77 7.61
C PHE A 89 8.49 -0.96 6.18
N PRO A 90 8.12 -2.19 5.78
CA PRO A 90 7.45 -2.41 4.52
C PRO A 90 6.03 -1.84 4.54
N LEU A 91 5.72 -1.07 3.52
CA LEU A 91 4.40 -0.54 3.22
C LEU A 91 3.94 -1.12 1.88
N LEU A 92 2.81 -1.81 1.89
CA LEU A 92 2.24 -2.43 0.72
C LEU A 92 0.98 -1.67 0.28
N PHE A 93 0.86 -1.47 -1.02
CA PHE A 93 -0.37 -1.03 -1.66
C PHE A 93 -0.87 -2.18 -2.53
N THR A 94 -2.10 -2.59 -2.34
CA THR A 94 -2.71 -3.70 -3.08
C THR A 94 -4.02 -3.24 -3.70
N TRP A 95 -4.08 -3.22 -5.04
CA TRP A 95 -5.31 -2.99 -5.77
C TRP A 95 -5.97 -4.32 -6.09
N ALA A 96 -7.26 -4.41 -5.80
CA ALA A 96 -8.09 -5.57 -6.07
C ALA A 96 -9.33 -5.17 -6.86
N LEU A 97 -9.72 -6.06 -7.77
CA LEU A 97 -10.96 -5.97 -8.54
C LEU A 97 -11.77 -7.25 -8.29
N PRO A 98 -13.09 -7.21 -8.45
CA PRO A 98 -13.90 -8.43 -8.48
C PRO A 98 -13.37 -9.39 -9.55
N PRO A 99 -13.70 -10.69 -9.46
CA PRO A 99 -13.35 -11.65 -10.50
C PRO A 99 -13.82 -11.17 -11.89
N LEU A 100 -12.90 -11.21 -12.85
CA LEU A 100 -13.10 -10.67 -14.20
C LEU A 100 -13.54 -11.78 -15.16
N PRO A 101 -14.67 -11.65 -15.86
CA PRO A 101 -15.05 -12.57 -16.94
C PRO A 101 -14.09 -12.48 -18.13
N SER A 102 -13.60 -11.26 -18.40
CA SER A 102 -12.70 -10.97 -19.50
C SER A 102 -11.48 -10.19 -19.00
N GLY A 103 -10.44 -10.92 -18.57
CA GLY A 103 -9.24 -10.27 -18.02
C GLY A 103 -8.32 -9.66 -19.07
N PRO A 104 -7.53 -8.63 -18.73
CA PRO A 104 -6.54 -8.01 -19.61
C PRO A 104 -5.35 -8.95 -19.93
N ASP A 105 -4.60 -8.62 -20.98
CA ASP A 105 -3.26 -9.16 -21.17
C ASP A 105 -2.34 -8.61 -20.07
N LEU A 106 -1.77 -9.51 -19.26
CA LEU A 106 -1.00 -9.12 -18.08
C LEU A 106 0.31 -8.39 -18.42
N LEU A 107 0.94 -8.74 -19.56
CA LEU A 107 2.17 -8.08 -19.97
C LEU A 107 1.90 -6.64 -20.42
N LEU A 108 0.82 -6.45 -21.17
CA LEU A 108 0.40 -5.12 -21.60
C LEU A 108 0.02 -4.26 -20.39
N LEU A 109 -0.81 -4.79 -19.50
CA LEU A 109 -1.21 -4.11 -18.27
C LEU A 109 -0.01 -3.75 -17.40
N ALA A 110 0.93 -4.67 -17.18
CA ALA A 110 2.14 -4.40 -16.41
C ALA A 110 3.00 -3.29 -17.05
N THR A 111 3.06 -3.26 -18.39
CA THR A 111 3.81 -2.21 -19.11
C THR A 111 3.16 -0.84 -18.96
N GLU A 112 1.84 -0.76 -19.07
CA GLU A 112 1.08 0.49 -18.90
C GLU A 112 1.18 1.00 -17.47
N LEU A 113 0.99 0.12 -16.48
CA LEU A 113 1.12 0.45 -15.07
C LEU A 113 2.54 0.88 -14.68
N ALA A 114 3.57 0.25 -15.25
CA ALA A 114 4.95 0.69 -15.05
C ALA A 114 5.20 2.11 -15.56
N GLY A 115 4.52 2.51 -16.64
CA GLY A 115 4.56 3.89 -17.13
C GLY A 115 3.88 4.89 -16.19
N ILE A 116 2.82 4.48 -15.49
CA ILE A 116 2.05 5.32 -14.55
C ILE A 116 2.76 5.41 -13.21
N GLY A 117 3.16 4.26 -12.63
CA GLY A 117 3.83 4.20 -11.33
C GLY A 117 5.22 4.82 -11.34
N GLY A 118 5.94 4.65 -12.47
CA GLY A 118 7.31 5.10 -12.59
C GLY A 118 8.28 4.33 -11.67
N PRO A 119 9.50 4.83 -11.51
CA PRO A 119 10.49 4.21 -10.63
C PRO A 119 10.13 4.35 -9.14
N GLU A 120 9.34 5.35 -8.76
CA GLU A 120 8.94 5.65 -7.38
C GLU A 120 7.89 4.67 -6.86
N LEU A 121 7.07 4.09 -7.76
CA LEU A 121 6.04 3.12 -7.41
C LEU A 121 6.11 1.90 -8.35
N PRO A 122 7.11 1.02 -8.19
CA PRO A 122 7.21 -0.20 -8.99
C PRO A 122 6.02 -1.12 -8.68
N LEU A 123 5.31 -1.52 -9.74
CA LEU A 123 4.09 -2.31 -9.65
C LEU A 123 4.33 -3.75 -10.14
N GLU A 124 3.84 -4.71 -9.37
CA GLU A 124 3.79 -6.12 -9.72
C GLU A 124 2.34 -6.51 -10.04
N VAL A 125 2.12 -7.13 -11.21
CA VAL A 125 0.80 -7.57 -11.67
C VAL A 125 0.77 -9.08 -11.67
N SER A 126 -0.24 -9.66 -11.03
CA SER A 126 -0.48 -11.10 -11.01
C SER A 126 -1.96 -11.42 -11.22
N ALA A 127 -2.24 -12.62 -11.74
CA ALA A 127 -3.60 -13.11 -11.90
C ALA A 127 -3.68 -14.60 -11.60
N ILE A 128 -4.85 -15.00 -11.09
CA ILE A 128 -5.21 -16.38 -10.85
C ILE A 128 -6.49 -16.67 -11.64
N ASP A 129 -6.43 -17.66 -12.54
CA ASP A 129 -7.60 -18.14 -13.26
C ASP A 129 -8.24 -19.28 -12.47
N SER A 130 -9.51 -19.12 -12.13
CA SER A 130 -10.32 -20.13 -11.45
C SER A 130 -11.28 -20.77 -12.44
N PHE A 131 -11.37 -22.10 -12.40
CA PHE A 131 -12.29 -22.89 -13.22
C PHE A 131 -13.28 -23.58 -12.28
N GLY A 132 -14.56 -23.23 -12.38
CA GLY A 132 -15.65 -23.88 -11.64
C GLY A 132 -16.09 -25.19 -12.26
N ALA A 133 -17.38 -25.47 -12.25
CA ALA A 133 -17.96 -26.62 -12.94
C ALA A 133 -17.75 -26.49 -14.46
N VAL A 134 -17.79 -27.62 -15.17
CA VAL A 134 -17.48 -27.71 -16.62
C VAL A 134 -18.31 -26.76 -17.50
N THR A 135 -19.39 -26.21 -16.98
CA THR A 135 -20.28 -25.28 -17.68
C THR A 135 -20.04 -23.80 -17.39
N ASP A 136 -19.20 -23.50 -16.40
CA ASP A 136 -18.94 -22.13 -15.99
C ASP A 136 -17.76 -21.57 -16.77
N ALA A 137 -17.84 -20.29 -17.13
CA ALA A 137 -16.72 -19.57 -17.69
C ALA A 137 -15.61 -19.43 -16.62
N PRO A 138 -14.33 -19.45 -17.01
CA PRO A 138 -13.25 -19.15 -16.06
C PRO A 138 -13.40 -17.72 -15.56
N GLU A 139 -13.08 -17.52 -14.28
CA GLU A 139 -12.99 -16.21 -13.65
C GLU A 139 -11.53 -15.90 -13.34
N ARG A 140 -11.10 -14.69 -13.66
CA ARG A 140 -9.74 -14.22 -13.39
C ARG A 140 -9.73 -13.26 -12.22
N SER A 141 -9.01 -13.61 -11.16
CA SER A 141 -8.72 -12.68 -10.05
C SER A 141 -7.43 -11.95 -10.36
N LEU A 142 -7.49 -10.63 -10.47
CA LEU A 142 -6.37 -9.75 -10.74
C LEU A 142 -5.90 -9.10 -9.43
N THR A 143 -4.60 -9.12 -9.18
CA THR A 143 -3.96 -8.46 -8.05
C THR A 143 -2.78 -7.62 -8.52
N ILE A 144 -2.75 -6.37 -8.13
CA ILE A 144 -1.67 -5.43 -8.42
C ILE A 144 -1.09 -4.98 -7.09
N VAL A 145 0.23 -5.07 -6.94
CA VAL A 145 0.92 -4.75 -5.68
C VAL A 145 2.07 -3.79 -5.93
N ALA A 146 2.18 -2.77 -5.10
CA ALA A 146 3.38 -1.96 -4.96
C ALA A 146 3.94 -2.09 -3.55
N ARG A 147 5.27 -2.06 -3.44
CA ARG A 147 5.99 -2.13 -2.15
C ARG A 147 6.85 -0.89 -1.99
N GLN A 148 6.71 -0.26 -0.85
CA GLN A 148 7.52 0.87 -0.43
C GLN A 148 8.22 0.55 0.88
N GLN A 149 9.27 1.30 1.19
CA GLN A 149 9.98 1.20 2.46
C GLN A 149 9.82 2.54 3.18
N VAL A 150 9.21 2.49 4.36
CA VAL A 150 9.04 3.66 5.23
C VAL A 150 10.27 3.79 6.11
N SER A 151 11.02 4.87 5.95
CA SER A 151 12.21 5.14 6.75
C SER A 151 11.85 5.60 8.17
N LEU A 152 12.35 4.91 9.19
CA LEU A 152 12.12 5.31 10.59
C LEU A 152 12.83 6.62 10.94
N ALA A 153 13.98 6.89 10.34
CA ALA A 153 14.68 8.15 10.51
C ALA A 153 13.85 9.34 10.03
N ARG A 154 13.23 9.21 8.84
CA ARG A 154 12.36 10.25 8.27
C ARG A 154 11.06 10.41 9.04
N VAL A 155 10.44 9.30 9.48
CA VAL A 155 9.25 9.34 10.35
C VAL A 155 9.56 10.10 11.63
N LEU A 156 10.71 9.86 12.27
CA LEU A 156 11.14 10.57 13.46
C LEU A 156 11.34 12.08 13.21
N GLN A 157 11.84 12.43 12.04
CA GLN A 157 12.07 13.82 11.62
C GLN A 157 10.79 14.52 11.12
N GLY A 158 9.69 13.79 10.94
CA GLY A 158 8.46 14.32 10.35
C GLY A 158 8.55 14.61 8.85
N GLU A 159 9.47 13.92 8.15
CA GLU A 159 9.75 14.14 6.72
C GLU A 159 9.13 13.07 5.81
N GLU A 160 8.63 11.97 6.36
CA GLU A 160 8.04 10.87 5.58
C GLU A 160 6.57 11.13 5.28
N LEU A 161 6.29 11.85 4.21
CA LEU A 161 4.94 12.27 3.85
C LEU A 161 4.27 11.42 2.76
N LEU A 162 5.01 10.58 2.06
CA LEU A 162 4.53 9.70 0.97
C LEU A 162 3.67 10.42 -0.11
N CYS A 163 3.75 11.75 -0.22
CA CYS A 163 2.91 12.53 -1.14
C CYS A 163 3.06 12.06 -2.59
N GLU A 164 4.29 11.90 -3.08
CA GLU A 164 4.53 11.42 -4.45
C GLU A 164 4.01 9.99 -4.65
N THR A 165 4.18 9.12 -3.66
CA THR A 165 3.65 7.75 -3.69
C THR A 165 2.13 7.75 -3.76
N LEU A 166 1.43 8.58 -2.96
CA LEU A 166 -0.04 8.69 -2.98
C LEU A 166 -0.54 9.27 -4.30
N GLU A 167 0.14 10.26 -4.88
CA GLU A 167 -0.20 10.76 -6.22
C GLU A 167 -0.11 9.67 -7.29
N ARG A 168 0.93 8.83 -7.24
CA ARG A 168 1.08 7.68 -8.15
C ARG A 168 0.00 6.62 -7.89
N CYS A 169 -0.31 6.34 -6.62
CA CYS A 169 -1.40 5.44 -6.26
C CYS A 169 -2.75 5.94 -6.82
N LEU A 170 -3.02 7.24 -6.75
CA LEU A 170 -4.23 7.83 -7.31
C LEU A 170 -4.27 7.67 -8.84
N ALA A 171 -3.17 7.95 -9.53
CA ALA A 171 -3.08 7.79 -10.98
C ALA A 171 -3.30 6.34 -11.42
N VAL A 172 -2.72 5.36 -10.70
CA VAL A 172 -2.96 3.92 -10.92
C VAL A 172 -4.42 3.58 -10.70
N SER A 173 -5.01 4.04 -9.60
CA SER A 173 -6.42 3.77 -9.27
C SER A 173 -7.37 4.32 -10.33
N ARG A 174 -7.14 5.54 -10.81
CA ARG A 174 -7.93 6.15 -11.90
C ARG A 174 -7.84 5.35 -13.19
N TYR A 175 -6.63 4.97 -13.58
CA TYR A 175 -6.44 4.12 -14.76
C TYR A 175 -7.22 2.81 -14.63
N LEU A 176 -7.14 2.13 -13.48
CA LEU A 176 -7.86 0.87 -13.25
C LEU A 176 -9.38 1.06 -13.27
N LEU A 177 -9.90 2.14 -12.72
CA LEU A 177 -11.33 2.49 -12.76
C LEU A 177 -11.82 2.75 -14.20
N GLU A 178 -10.99 3.36 -15.05
CA GLU A 178 -11.31 3.58 -16.46
C GLU A 178 -11.34 2.26 -17.25
N GLN A 179 -10.49 1.29 -16.90
CA GLN A 179 -10.41 0.00 -17.60
C GLN A 179 -11.42 -1.03 -17.08
N ALA A 180 -11.79 -0.96 -15.79
CA ALA A 180 -12.66 -1.94 -15.13
C ALA A 180 -13.96 -2.27 -15.88
N PRO A 181 -14.72 -1.31 -16.46
CA PRO A 181 -15.95 -1.61 -17.21
C PRO A 181 -15.72 -2.57 -18.37
N VAL A 182 -14.58 -2.46 -19.07
CA VAL A 182 -14.26 -3.32 -20.22
C VAL A 182 -13.94 -4.75 -19.79
N TRP A 183 -13.42 -4.93 -18.58
CA TRP A 183 -13.04 -6.26 -18.06
C TRP A 183 -14.19 -6.96 -17.32
N LEU A 184 -15.17 -6.19 -16.84
CA LEU A 184 -16.32 -6.68 -16.09
C LEU A 184 -17.53 -7.00 -16.97
N ASP A 185 -17.54 -6.53 -18.24
CA ASP A 185 -18.54 -6.87 -19.25
C ASP A 185 -18.19 -8.20 -19.93
#